data_bd1e1c5abd45277c67eb03826236d2d2
#
_entry.id   bd1e1c5abd45277c67eb03826236d2d2
#
_cell.length_a   1.000
_cell.length_b   1.000
_cell.length_c   1.000
_cell.angle_alpha   90.00
_cell.angle_beta   90.00
_cell.angle_gamma   90.00
#
_symmetry.space_group_name_H-M   'P 1'
#
loop_
_entity.id
_entity.type
_entity.pdbx_description
1 polymer ?
#
loop_
_entity_poly.entity_id
_entity_poly.type
_entity_poly.pdbx_seq_one_letter_code
_entity_poly.pdbx_strand_id
1 'polypeptide(L)'
;QLIRLQEMLEGRRKEAEKSQYEIQKLISEIAHQLRTPLANIKNYTELLQESLDETQEVLNTEYMKDLRTSEEQLCFLVESFIKTARLEQGIIQVHMQKENLVETILNALGQIQKKAEDKGIFFQVELPEKIICEHDKNWMCEAFYNVFDNAVKYSKSNSTIDITMKQ
;
A
#
# COMPACT_ATOMS: atom_id res chain seq x y z
N GLN A 1 42.27 -15.09 -18.90
CA GLN A 1 40.85 -15.53 -19.06
C GLN A 1 40.32 -16.18 -17.79
N LEU A 2 41.05 -17.07 -17.13
CA LEU A 2 40.65 -17.73 -15.87
C LEU A 2 40.40 -16.73 -14.72
N ILE A 3 41.26 -15.74 -14.53
CA ILE A 3 41.16 -14.71 -13.50
C ILE A 3 39.86 -13.88 -13.68
N ARG A 4 39.57 -13.45 -14.91
CA ARG A 4 38.36 -12.74 -15.25
C ARG A 4 37.08 -13.56 -14.99
N LEU A 5 37.14 -14.86 -15.24
CA LEU A 5 36.03 -15.77 -15.00
C LEU A 5 35.79 -15.94 -13.48
N GLN A 6 36.87 -16.03 -12.69
CA GLN A 6 36.77 -16.08 -11.23
C GLN A 6 36.16 -14.80 -10.64
N GLU A 7 36.65 -13.63 -11.06
CA GLU A 7 36.12 -12.33 -10.64
C GLU A 7 34.62 -12.19 -10.98
N MET A 8 34.22 -12.65 -12.16
CA MET A 8 32.80 -12.64 -12.57
C MET A 8 31.92 -13.58 -11.75
N LEU A 9 32.45 -14.77 -11.40
CA LEU A 9 31.73 -15.73 -10.55
C LEU A 9 31.61 -15.24 -9.11
N GLU A 10 32.68 -14.64 -8.57
CA GLU A 10 32.65 -14.03 -7.24
C GLU A 10 31.69 -12.82 -7.17
N GLY A 11 31.65 -12.00 -8.23
CA GLY A 11 30.69 -10.90 -8.34
C GLY A 11 29.24 -11.40 -8.30
N ARG A 12 28.90 -12.38 -9.15
CA ARG A 12 27.57 -12.99 -9.18
C ARG A 12 27.19 -13.66 -7.86
N ARG A 13 28.14 -14.32 -7.21
CA ARG A 13 27.91 -14.94 -5.91
C ARG A 13 27.58 -13.90 -4.84
N LYS A 14 28.32 -12.80 -4.78
CA LYS A 14 28.05 -11.69 -3.84
C LYS A 14 26.69 -11.03 -4.09
N GLU A 15 26.33 -10.84 -5.36
CA GLU A 15 25.01 -10.32 -5.72
C GLU A 15 23.87 -11.27 -5.29
N ALA A 16 24.04 -12.58 -5.51
CA ALA A 16 23.07 -13.58 -5.09
C ALA A 16 22.94 -13.66 -3.56
N GLU A 17 24.06 -13.63 -2.82
CA GLU A 17 24.06 -13.62 -1.34
C GLU A 17 23.40 -12.35 -0.80
N LYS A 18 23.63 -11.18 -1.42
CA LYS A 18 22.98 -9.92 -1.08
C LYS A 18 21.47 -9.97 -1.31
N SER A 19 21.06 -10.43 -2.48
CA SER A 19 19.62 -10.59 -2.81
C SER A 19 18.94 -11.55 -1.86
N GLN A 20 19.56 -12.67 -1.54
CA GLN A 20 19.02 -13.64 -0.59
C GLN A 20 18.85 -13.03 0.81
N TYR A 21 19.81 -12.25 1.28
CA TYR A 21 19.72 -11.55 2.56
C TYR A 21 18.60 -10.53 2.59
N GLU A 22 18.43 -9.74 1.52
CA GLU A 22 17.36 -8.75 1.37
C GLU A 22 15.97 -9.41 1.40
N ILE A 23 15.83 -10.55 0.71
CA ILE A 23 14.59 -11.34 0.72
C ILE A 23 14.29 -11.89 2.12
N GLN A 24 15.28 -12.43 2.82
CA GLN A 24 15.09 -12.94 4.19
C GLN A 24 14.67 -11.82 5.16
N LYS A 25 15.27 -10.65 5.03
CA LYS A 25 14.90 -9.46 5.81
C LYS A 25 13.46 -9.04 5.54
N LEU A 26 13.06 -8.96 4.27
CA LEU A 26 11.71 -8.63 3.85
C LEU A 26 10.68 -9.64 4.40
N ILE A 27 10.96 -10.95 4.29
CA ILE A 27 10.10 -12.01 4.85
C ILE A 27 9.92 -11.84 6.35
N SER A 28 11.02 -11.53 7.07
CA SER A 28 10.98 -11.33 8.52
C SER A 28 10.14 -10.10 8.91
N GLU A 29 10.30 -8.99 8.19
CA GLU A 29 9.51 -7.77 8.40
C GLU A 29 8.02 -8.01 8.16
N ILE A 30 7.68 -8.70 7.07
CA ILE A 30 6.29 -9.05 6.73
C ILE A 30 5.71 -9.97 7.79
N ALA A 31 6.44 -11.02 8.20
CA ALA A 31 5.98 -11.93 9.25
C ALA A 31 5.67 -11.20 10.56
N HIS A 32 6.48 -10.19 10.90
CA HIS A 32 6.25 -9.36 12.06
C HIS A 32 5.01 -8.46 11.91
N GLN A 33 4.83 -7.84 10.75
CA GLN A 33 3.68 -6.98 10.47
C GLN A 33 2.36 -7.77 10.36
N LEU A 34 2.38 -9.01 9.88
CA LEU A 34 1.22 -9.89 9.84
C LEU A 34 0.81 -10.40 11.23
N ARG A 35 1.77 -10.59 12.12
CA ARG A 35 1.50 -11.12 13.48
C ARG A 35 0.58 -10.21 14.29
N THR A 36 0.73 -8.89 14.17
CA THR A 36 -0.04 -7.91 14.93
C THR A 36 -1.55 -7.95 14.58
N PRO A 37 -1.98 -7.80 13.31
CA PRO A 37 -3.41 -7.87 12.97
C PRO A 37 -3.98 -9.27 13.24
N LEU A 38 -3.22 -10.35 13.05
CA LEU A 38 -3.66 -11.71 13.40
C LEU A 38 -3.90 -11.87 14.91
N ALA A 39 -3.01 -11.33 15.75
CA ALA A 39 -3.19 -11.35 17.19
C ALA A 39 -4.42 -10.55 17.62
N ASN A 40 -4.67 -9.39 17.00
CA ASN A 40 -5.84 -8.57 17.25
C ASN A 40 -7.14 -9.31 16.84
N ILE A 41 -7.16 -9.90 15.64
CA ILE A 41 -8.32 -10.70 15.18
C ILE A 41 -8.62 -11.80 16.19
N LYS A 42 -7.60 -12.54 16.63
CA LYS A 42 -7.75 -13.61 17.62
C LYS A 42 -8.33 -13.07 18.93
N ASN A 43 -7.73 -12.01 19.48
CA ASN A 43 -8.15 -11.42 20.76
C ASN A 43 -9.59 -10.90 20.71
N TYR A 44 -9.97 -10.16 19.64
CA TYR A 44 -11.35 -9.65 19.51
C TYR A 44 -12.36 -10.77 19.28
N THR A 45 -11.97 -11.84 18.59
CA THR A 45 -12.83 -13.02 18.43
C THR A 45 -13.07 -13.72 19.77
N GLU A 46 -12.02 -13.86 20.60
CA GLU A 46 -12.15 -14.43 21.96
C GLU A 46 -13.05 -13.56 22.85
N LEU A 47 -12.86 -12.22 22.84
CA LEU A 47 -13.69 -11.28 23.59
C LEU A 47 -15.17 -11.32 23.15
N LEU A 48 -15.45 -11.43 21.84
CA LEU A 48 -16.79 -11.58 21.33
C LEU A 48 -17.44 -12.91 21.75
N GLN A 49 -16.68 -14.00 21.83
CA GLN A 49 -17.17 -15.30 22.32
C GLN A 49 -17.49 -15.29 23.81
N GLU A 50 -16.71 -14.53 24.60
CA GLU A 50 -16.96 -14.39 26.05
C GLU A 50 -18.12 -13.44 26.37
N SER A 51 -18.42 -12.48 25.48
CA SER A 51 -19.42 -11.43 25.66
C SER A 51 -20.83 -11.83 25.18
N LEU A 52 -21.22 -13.08 25.28
CA LEU A 52 -22.53 -13.59 24.85
C LEU A 52 -23.71 -13.05 25.69
N ASP A 53 -23.49 -12.20 26.70
CA ASP A 53 -24.54 -11.55 27.49
C ASP A 53 -25.13 -10.35 26.77
N GLU A 54 -26.46 -10.29 26.66
CA GLU A 54 -27.26 -9.27 25.97
C GLU A 54 -27.03 -7.82 26.46
N THR A 55 -26.31 -7.62 27.56
CA THR A 55 -26.04 -6.30 28.16
C THR A 55 -24.83 -5.56 27.56
N GLN A 56 -24.11 -6.16 26.60
CA GLN A 56 -22.85 -5.60 26.02
C GLN A 56 -22.92 -5.29 24.53
N GLU A 57 -24.07 -4.95 23.98
CA GLU A 57 -24.27 -4.67 22.57
C GLU A 57 -23.32 -3.57 22.01
N VAL A 58 -23.05 -2.54 22.80
CA VAL A 58 -22.13 -1.43 22.40
C VAL A 58 -20.68 -1.90 22.32
N LEU A 59 -20.23 -2.69 23.31
CA LEU A 59 -18.87 -3.25 23.32
C LEU A 59 -18.66 -4.25 22.17
N ASN A 60 -19.66 -5.07 21.88
CA ASN A 60 -19.63 -6.00 20.77
C ASN A 60 -19.52 -5.27 19.42
N THR A 61 -20.17 -4.11 19.28
CA THR A 61 -20.06 -3.28 18.07
C THR A 61 -18.65 -2.69 17.89
N GLU A 62 -18.00 -2.27 18.97
CA GLU A 62 -16.60 -1.81 18.94
C GLU A 62 -15.64 -2.95 18.59
N TYR A 63 -15.77 -4.12 19.23
CA TYR A 63 -14.93 -5.27 18.92
C TYR A 63 -15.07 -5.73 17.45
N MET A 64 -16.29 -5.74 16.91
CA MET A 64 -16.53 -6.04 15.50
C MET A 64 -15.88 -5.04 14.56
N LYS A 65 -15.88 -3.74 14.91
CA LYS A 65 -15.22 -2.70 14.13
C LYS A 65 -13.70 -2.88 14.13
N ASP A 66 -13.12 -3.16 15.29
CA ASP A 66 -11.67 -3.36 15.43
C ASP A 66 -11.21 -4.65 14.74
N LEU A 67 -12.02 -5.70 14.80
CA LEU A 67 -11.80 -6.94 14.09
C LEU A 67 -11.78 -6.70 12.57
N ARG A 68 -12.77 -5.98 12.05
CA ARG A 68 -12.84 -5.60 10.63
C ARG A 68 -11.64 -4.75 10.20
N THR A 69 -11.24 -3.78 11.04
CA THR A 69 -10.04 -2.96 10.77
C THR A 69 -8.79 -3.82 10.69
N SER A 70 -8.65 -4.82 11.57
CA SER A 70 -7.51 -5.75 11.57
C SER A 70 -7.52 -6.69 10.37
N GLU A 71 -8.70 -7.13 9.93
CA GLU A 71 -8.87 -7.90 8.69
C GLU A 71 -8.45 -7.08 7.46
N GLU A 72 -8.93 -5.84 7.33
CA GLU A 72 -8.57 -4.95 6.23
C GLU A 72 -7.05 -4.69 6.17
N GLN A 73 -6.41 -4.51 7.32
CA GLN A 73 -4.95 -4.37 7.41
C GLN A 73 -4.22 -5.65 6.96
N LEU A 74 -4.71 -6.81 7.37
CA LEU A 74 -4.14 -8.09 6.97
C LEU A 74 -4.23 -8.30 5.45
N CYS A 75 -5.39 -8.06 4.87
CA CYS A 75 -5.61 -8.14 3.43
C CYS A 75 -4.66 -7.21 2.67
N PHE A 76 -4.55 -5.94 3.10
CA PHE A 76 -3.63 -4.99 2.50
C PHE A 76 -2.17 -5.46 2.54
N LEU A 77 -1.70 -6.00 3.67
CA LEU A 77 -0.34 -6.50 3.81
C LEU A 77 -0.08 -7.71 2.89
N VAL A 78 -1.01 -8.64 2.81
CA VAL A 78 -0.91 -9.83 1.93
C VAL A 78 -0.85 -9.41 0.46
N GLU A 79 -1.74 -8.51 0.03
CA GLU A 79 -1.75 -8.01 -1.34
C GLU A 79 -0.45 -7.26 -1.70
N SER A 80 0.04 -6.41 -0.79
CA SER A 80 1.29 -5.69 -0.96
C SER A 80 2.48 -6.65 -1.07
N PHE A 81 2.50 -7.72 -0.27
CA PHE A 81 3.52 -8.75 -0.34
C PHE A 81 3.50 -9.49 -1.68
N ILE A 82 2.31 -9.91 -2.13
CA ILE A 82 2.15 -10.60 -3.42
C ILE A 82 2.63 -9.71 -4.56
N LYS A 83 2.29 -8.41 -4.56
CA LYS A 83 2.75 -7.44 -5.56
C LYS A 83 4.28 -7.31 -5.55
N THR A 84 4.89 -7.14 -4.37
CA THR A 84 6.34 -7.02 -4.22
C THR A 84 7.05 -8.28 -4.70
N ALA A 85 6.58 -9.46 -4.30
CA ALA A 85 7.16 -10.73 -4.73
C ALA A 85 7.10 -10.93 -6.25
N ARG A 86 6.00 -10.53 -6.88
CA ARG A 86 5.85 -10.59 -8.34
C ARG A 86 6.76 -9.61 -9.08
N LEU A 87 6.98 -8.42 -8.51
CA LEU A 87 7.94 -7.43 -9.05
C LEU A 87 9.36 -7.97 -8.99
N GLU A 88 9.79 -8.51 -7.84
CA GLU A 88 11.15 -9.06 -7.67
C GLU A 88 11.42 -10.26 -8.57
N GLN A 89 10.41 -11.10 -8.83
CA GLN A 89 10.53 -12.23 -9.76
C GLN A 89 10.48 -11.82 -11.24
N GLY A 90 10.32 -10.53 -11.55
CA GLY A 90 10.19 -10.02 -12.92
C GLY A 90 8.92 -10.50 -13.64
N ILE A 91 7.95 -11.07 -12.88
CA ILE A 91 6.65 -11.50 -13.42
C ILE A 91 5.81 -10.29 -13.81
N ILE A 92 5.95 -9.20 -13.04
CA ILE A 92 5.33 -7.94 -13.37
C ILE A 92 6.33 -7.12 -14.17
N GLN A 93 6.00 -6.86 -15.42
CA GLN A 93 6.74 -5.95 -16.28
C GLN A 93 6.12 -4.56 -16.17
N VAL A 94 6.95 -3.58 -15.86
CA VAL A 94 6.54 -2.18 -15.91
C VAL A 94 6.48 -1.74 -17.37
N HIS A 95 5.32 -1.32 -17.84
CA HIS A 95 5.10 -0.88 -19.22
C HIS A 95 5.19 0.65 -19.29
N MET A 96 6.41 1.15 -19.52
CA MET A 96 6.65 2.59 -19.71
C MET A 96 6.11 3.04 -21.06
N GLN A 97 5.17 3.98 -21.04
CA GLN A 97 4.55 4.59 -22.23
C GLN A 97 4.44 6.11 -22.05
N LYS A 98 4.34 6.82 -23.19
CA LYS A 98 4.06 8.26 -23.16
C LYS A 98 2.60 8.49 -22.87
N GLU A 99 2.27 8.75 -21.64
CA GLU A 99 0.93 8.93 -21.12
C GLU A 99 0.73 10.33 -20.53
N ASN A 100 -0.52 10.75 -20.42
CA ASN A 100 -0.85 12.03 -19.78
C ASN A 100 -0.88 11.88 -18.25
N LEU A 101 0.12 12.44 -17.58
CA LEU A 101 0.25 12.37 -16.12
C LEU A 101 -0.94 13.00 -15.39
N VAL A 102 -1.51 14.08 -15.95
CA VAL A 102 -2.69 14.74 -15.36
C VAL A 102 -3.89 13.81 -15.31
N GLU A 103 -4.14 13.06 -16.37
CA GLU A 103 -5.22 12.04 -16.39
C GLU A 103 -4.97 10.93 -15.36
N THR A 104 -3.71 10.50 -15.19
CA THR A 104 -3.34 9.50 -14.20
C THR A 104 -3.59 9.98 -12.78
N ILE A 105 -3.26 11.25 -12.47
CA ILE A 105 -3.56 11.88 -11.19
C ILE A 105 -5.07 11.98 -10.95
N LEU A 106 -5.83 12.44 -11.93
CA LEU A 106 -7.29 12.57 -11.82
C LEU A 106 -7.98 11.21 -11.63
N ASN A 107 -7.47 10.17 -12.28
CA ASN A 107 -7.97 8.80 -12.06
C ASN A 107 -7.73 8.31 -10.62
N ALA A 108 -6.57 8.58 -10.07
CA ALA A 108 -6.26 8.25 -8.66
C ALA A 108 -7.14 9.05 -7.67
N LEU A 109 -7.38 10.34 -7.95
CA LEU A 109 -8.29 11.17 -7.16
C LEU A 109 -9.72 10.66 -7.20
N GLY A 110 -10.21 10.22 -8.36
CA GLY A 110 -11.55 9.64 -8.51
C GLY A 110 -11.75 8.40 -7.63
N GLN A 111 -10.71 7.58 -7.45
CA GLN A 111 -10.77 6.39 -6.61
C GLN A 111 -10.89 6.70 -5.12
N ILE A 112 -10.31 7.80 -4.66
CA ILE A 112 -10.31 8.19 -3.23
C ILE A 112 -11.45 9.16 -2.86
N GLN A 113 -12.17 9.69 -3.85
CA GLN A 113 -13.17 10.74 -3.67
C GLN A 113 -14.19 10.38 -2.60
N LYS A 114 -14.82 9.20 -2.70
CA LYS A 114 -15.83 8.76 -1.73
C LYS A 114 -15.30 8.73 -0.30
N LYS A 115 -14.09 8.24 -0.10
CA LYS A 115 -13.46 8.18 1.23
C LYS A 115 -13.16 9.57 1.79
N ALA A 116 -12.80 10.51 0.94
CA ALA A 116 -12.60 11.91 1.30
C ALA A 116 -13.94 12.57 1.69
N GLU A 117 -15.00 12.38 0.89
CA GLU A 117 -16.35 12.87 1.14
C GLU A 117 -16.90 12.37 2.49
N ASP A 118 -16.75 11.08 2.79
CA ASP A 118 -17.18 10.45 4.06
C ASP A 118 -16.50 11.11 5.28
N LYS A 119 -15.32 11.71 5.09
CA LYS A 119 -14.57 12.45 6.10
C LYS A 119 -14.78 13.97 6.05
N GLY A 120 -15.54 14.46 5.07
CA GLY A 120 -15.77 15.89 4.83
C GLY A 120 -14.53 16.59 4.27
N ILE A 121 -13.64 15.89 3.55
CA ILE A 121 -12.43 16.45 2.98
C ILE A 121 -12.67 16.83 1.53
N PHE A 122 -12.23 18.03 1.16
CA PHE A 122 -12.29 18.57 -0.21
C PHE A 122 -10.91 18.62 -0.82
N PHE A 123 -10.80 18.27 -2.11
CA PHE A 123 -9.58 18.45 -2.88
C PHE A 123 -9.64 19.76 -3.66
N GLN A 124 -8.65 20.63 -3.46
CA GLN A 124 -8.40 21.77 -4.33
C GLN A 124 -7.30 21.40 -5.30
N VAL A 125 -7.62 21.36 -6.58
CA VAL A 125 -6.73 20.81 -7.62
C VAL A 125 -6.30 21.91 -8.58
N GLU A 126 -5.00 22.18 -8.64
CA GLU A 126 -4.38 23.14 -9.57
C GLU A 126 -3.34 22.38 -10.41
N LEU A 127 -3.80 21.82 -11.52
CA LEU A 127 -2.98 21.05 -12.45
C LEU A 127 -2.96 21.74 -13.81
N PRO A 128 -1.87 21.64 -14.58
CA PRO A 128 -1.84 22.07 -15.97
C PRO A 128 -2.79 21.22 -16.81
N GLU A 129 -3.17 21.74 -17.97
CA GLU A 129 -4.13 21.03 -18.85
C GLU A 129 -3.62 19.66 -19.28
N LYS A 130 -2.31 19.51 -19.54
CA LYS A 130 -1.71 18.28 -20.03
C LYS A 130 -0.21 18.23 -19.75
N ILE A 131 0.27 17.09 -19.30
CA ILE A 131 1.70 16.76 -19.21
C ILE A 131 1.92 15.35 -19.74
N ILE A 132 2.71 15.25 -20.81
CA ILE A 132 3.09 13.94 -21.38
C ILE A 132 4.47 13.57 -20.83
N CYS A 133 4.54 12.41 -20.15
CA CYS A 133 5.80 11.82 -19.71
C CYS A 133 5.76 10.30 -19.83
N GLU A 134 6.94 9.67 -19.81
CA GLU A 134 7.03 8.22 -19.82
C GLU A 134 6.76 7.67 -18.43
N HIS A 135 5.67 6.92 -18.30
CA HIS A 135 5.34 6.20 -17.07
C HIS A 135 4.41 5.01 -17.37
N ASP A 136 4.35 4.09 -16.42
CA ASP A 136 3.30 3.06 -16.41
C ASP A 136 2.08 3.66 -15.71
N LYS A 137 0.97 3.80 -16.46
CA LYS A 137 -0.26 4.44 -15.98
C LYS A 137 -0.83 3.76 -14.74
N ASN A 138 -0.80 2.43 -14.70
CA ASN A 138 -1.40 1.68 -13.60
C ASN A 138 -0.57 1.83 -12.32
N TRP A 139 0.74 1.64 -12.42
CA TRP A 139 1.65 1.78 -11.29
C TRP A 139 1.71 3.21 -10.75
N MET A 140 1.70 4.19 -11.65
CA MET A 140 1.71 5.60 -11.25
C MET A 140 0.38 6.00 -10.62
N CYS A 141 -0.76 5.51 -11.14
CA CYS A 141 -2.07 5.73 -10.54
C CYS A 141 -2.14 5.14 -9.13
N GLU A 142 -1.62 3.92 -8.93
CA GLU A 142 -1.56 3.30 -7.60
C GLU A 142 -0.64 4.07 -6.64
N ALA A 143 0.50 4.58 -7.12
CA ALA A 143 1.38 5.41 -6.32
C ALA A 143 0.68 6.71 -5.85
N PHE A 144 -0.01 7.41 -6.75
CA PHE A 144 -0.80 8.59 -6.39
C PHE A 144 -1.95 8.25 -5.44
N TYR A 145 -2.67 7.16 -5.69
CA TYR A 145 -3.72 6.71 -4.79
C TYR A 145 -3.20 6.52 -3.35
N ASN A 146 -2.06 5.85 -3.18
CA ASN A 146 -1.45 5.65 -1.86
C ASN A 146 -1.07 6.97 -1.17
N VAL A 147 -0.58 7.96 -1.92
CA VAL A 147 -0.28 9.29 -1.38
C VAL A 147 -1.57 10.02 -0.98
N PHE A 148 -2.60 9.99 -1.81
CA PHE A 148 -3.88 10.63 -1.51
C PHE A 148 -4.63 9.93 -0.38
N ASP A 149 -4.59 8.60 -0.30
CA ASP A 149 -5.16 7.84 0.81
C ASP A 149 -4.50 8.21 2.14
N ASN A 150 -3.18 8.31 2.16
CA ASN A 150 -2.45 8.80 3.33
C ASN A 150 -2.84 10.25 3.67
N ALA A 151 -2.94 11.13 2.68
CA ALA A 151 -3.35 12.51 2.90
C ALA A 151 -4.76 12.59 3.52
N VAL A 152 -5.72 11.84 2.99
CA VAL A 152 -7.07 11.75 3.56
C VAL A 152 -7.06 11.15 4.96
N LYS A 153 -6.30 10.09 5.19
CA LYS A 153 -6.22 9.39 6.48
C LYS A 153 -5.70 10.30 7.59
N TYR A 154 -4.67 11.08 7.32
CA TYR A 154 -3.98 11.90 8.34
C TYR A 154 -4.49 13.33 8.42
N SER A 155 -5.28 13.82 7.46
CA SER A 155 -5.91 15.12 7.54
C SER A 155 -7.03 15.15 8.57
N LYS A 156 -7.32 16.34 9.09
CA LYS A 156 -8.48 16.55 9.98
C LYS A 156 -9.77 16.45 9.18
N SER A 157 -10.83 15.98 9.81
CA SER A 157 -12.17 16.01 9.20
C SER A 157 -12.59 17.44 8.87
N ASN A 158 -13.35 17.61 7.79
CA ASN A 158 -13.81 18.90 7.28
C ASN A 158 -12.66 19.86 6.92
N SER A 159 -11.60 19.34 6.31
CA SER A 159 -10.45 20.13 5.84
C SER A 159 -10.32 20.07 4.31
N THR A 160 -9.38 20.85 3.77
CA THR A 160 -9.04 20.85 2.35
C THR A 160 -7.63 20.31 2.15
N ILE A 161 -7.45 19.53 1.08
CA ILE A 161 -6.14 19.04 0.62
C ILE A 161 -5.84 19.72 -0.72
N ASP A 162 -4.75 20.45 -0.77
CA ASP A 162 -4.31 21.14 -1.97
C ASP A 162 -3.38 20.24 -2.80
N ILE A 163 -3.70 20.12 -4.09
CA ILE A 163 -2.91 19.36 -5.06
C ILE A 163 -2.46 20.30 -6.14
N THR A 164 -1.18 20.64 -6.14
CA THR A 164 -0.60 21.57 -7.09
C THR A 164 0.55 20.95 -7.85
N MET A 165 0.67 21.27 -9.13
CA MET A 165 1.82 20.89 -9.93
C MET A 165 2.49 22.14 -10.48
N LYS A 166 3.77 22.31 -10.16
CA LYS A 166 4.61 23.40 -10.68
C LYS A 166 5.55 22.83 -11.74
N GLN A 167 5.63 23.51 -12.86
CA GLN A 167 6.65 23.25 -13.90
C GLN A 167 8.01 23.81 -13.49
#